data_f1760524f9232f2b9eb55c5111f4137d
#
_entry.id   f1760524f9232f2b9eb55c5111f4137d
#
_cell.length_a   1.000
_cell.length_b   1.000
_cell.length_c   1.000
_cell.angle_alpha   90.00
_cell.angle_beta   90.00
_cell.angle_gamma   90.00
#
_symmetry.space_group_name_H-M   'P 1'
#
loop_
_entity.id
_entity.type
_entity.pdbx_description
1 polymer ?
#
loop_
_entity_poly.entity_id
_entity_poly.type
_entity_poly.pdbx_seq_one_letter_code
_entity_poly.pdbx_strand_id
1 'polypeptide(L)'
;MTTDVVAPRQDSLRARLLALDCRAFEAVASRHWPGADRFLPRLSRSANHGVLWFAAAGAIAATGSPRARRAAVRGVTSLALASVTINTVGKRSVRRARPLLDSVPLMRQLKRQPITTSFPSGHSASAAAFATGVALESRGWGAGVAPVAGAVALSRVYTGVHFPSDVLAGAALGVGAAFAVRGLAPARTRLPAPVRPRADAPALPGGEGLVLVAEAGDGADERTKALREALPLAEVITCERDAMATELEKAAAGARALGVCGGDGCVNVAAGVALRHGLPLAVLPGGDVNHFAYDIGVAEPRDLIRAVEEGGAVAVDVGRFASPDDAGAIGGGAEGIFLNTFGIAAHPELVRTRARWAQRLGDRPAAVLAALRVRRSAREPMSAEFRGRRRPLWLLVAGNGTHRRHGLGPGRRLDLADGLLDLRLVHGGHRPRARLLTAALTGPAVHSPAQTSVRLRGLRVDGIAPGTVVAYDGEVTEVEGALVLDKLPEALTVYRPLPTTD
;
A
#
# COMPACT_ATOMS: atom_id res chain seq x y z
N MET A 1 -31.25 -52.60 -45.21
CA MET A 1 -30.86 -52.04 -43.91
C MET A 1 -30.22 -50.65 -44.16
N THR A 2 -31.04 -49.64 -44.16
CA THR A 2 -30.63 -48.24 -44.35
C THR A 2 -30.33 -47.68 -42.96
N THR A 3 -29.04 -47.37 -42.74
CA THR A 3 -28.56 -46.70 -41.54
C THR A 3 -28.91 -45.21 -41.68
N ASP A 4 -29.98 -44.79 -40.99
CA ASP A 4 -30.27 -43.36 -40.77
C ASP A 4 -29.12 -42.70 -40.02
N VAL A 5 -28.33 -41.92 -40.73
CA VAL A 5 -27.37 -40.98 -40.13
C VAL A 5 -28.20 -39.83 -39.57
N VAL A 6 -28.45 -39.86 -38.28
CA VAL A 6 -29.08 -38.76 -37.55
C VAL A 6 -28.20 -37.54 -37.63
N ALA A 7 -28.57 -36.57 -38.45
CA ALA A 7 -27.93 -35.25 -38.50
C ALA A 7 -28.01 -34.58 -37.10
N PRO A 8 -26.95 -34.01 -36.57
CA PRO A 8 -26.99 -33.37 -35.26
C PRO A 8 -27.95 -32.20 -35.26
N ARG A 9 -28.89 -32.19 -34.30
CA ARG A 9 -29.85 -31.10 -34.06
C ARG A 9 -29.10 -29.75 -34.03
N GLN A 10 -29.36 -28.90 -35.06
CA GLN A 10 -28.79 -27.55 -35.22
C GLN A 10 -29.32 -26.52 -34.20
N ASP A 11 -30.15 -26.93 -33.26
CA ASP A 11 -30.89 -26.02 -32.36
C ASP A 11 -30.32 -25.88 -30.95
N SER A 12 -29.09 -26.30 -30.69
CA SER A 12 -28.50 -26.06 -29.39
C SER A 12 -28.07 -24.60 -29.24
N LEU A 13 -28.34 -24.00 -28.07
CA LEU A 13 -27.88 -22.63 -27.72
C LEU A 13 -26.38 -22.44 -28.03
N ARG A 14 -25.57 -23.47 -27.82
CA ARG A 14 -24.14 -23.50 -28.11
C ARG A 14 -23.87 -23.33 -29.61
N ALA A 15 -24.61 -24.00 -30.49
CA ALA A 15 -24.47 -23.88 -31.95
C ALA A 15 -24.83 -22.47 -32.42
N ARG A 16 -25.89 -21.87 -31.88
CA ARG A 16 -26.29 -20.49 -32.18
C ARG A 16 -25.23 -19.47 -31.74
N LEU A 17 -24.67 -19.61 -30.55
CA LEU A 17 -23.60 -18.74 -30.07
C LEU A 17 -22.30 -18.85 -30.88
N LEU A 18 -21.92 -20.06 -31.31
CA LEU A 18 -20.77 -20.25 -32.19
C LEU A 18 -20.99 -19.65 -33.58
N ALA A 19 -22.20 -19.79 -34.13
CA ALA A 19 -22.57 -19.18 -35.42
C ALA A 19 -22.54 -17.65 -35.36
N LEU A 20 -23.00 -17.05 -34.27
CA LEU A 20 -22.92 -15.60 -34.04
C LEU A 20 -21.48 -15.13 -33.95
N ASP A 21 -20.64 -15.87 -33.26
CA ASP A 21 -19.22 -15.56 -33.08
C ASP A 21 -18.44 -15.62 -34.40
N CYS A 22 -18.74 -16.62 -35.26
CA CYS A 22 -18.19 -16.70 -36.62
C CYS A 22 -18.64 -15.52 -37.48
N ARG A 23 -19.92 -15.20 -37.48
CA ARG A 23 -20.46 -14.03 -38.24
C ARG A 23 -19.83 -12.71 -37.80
N ALA A 24 -19.67 -12.51 -36.47
CA ALA A 24 -19.02 -11.33 -35.93
C ALA A 24 -17.55 -11.27 -36.32
N PHE A 25 -16.85 -12.40 -36.34
CA PHE A 25 -15.48 -12.50 -36.85
C PHE A 25 -15.38 -12.12 -38.32
N GLU A 26 -16.21 -12.71 -39.17
CA GLU A 26 -16.27 -12.44 -40.61
C GLU A 26 -16.59 -10.97 -40.90
N ALA A 27 -17.50 -10.37 -40.15
CA ALA A 27 -17.87 -8.96 -40.27
C ALA A 27 -16.67 -8.03 -39.97
N VAL A 28 -15.77 -8.39 -39.06
CA VAL A 28 -14.55 -7.64 -38.77
C VAL A 28 -13.47 -7.94 -39.79
N ALA A 29 -13.29 -9.22 -40.17
CA ALA A 29 -12.26 -9.68 -41.10
C ALA A 29 -12.46 -9.13 -42.50
N SER A 30 -13.74 -9.03 -42.99
CA SER A 30 -14.07 -8.54 -44.32
C SER A 30 -14.01 -7.01 -44.47
N ARG A 31 -14.11 -6.26 -43.36
CA ARG A 31 -14.08 -4.78 -43.42
C ARG A 31 -12.66 -4.24 -43.63
N HIS A 32 -12.54 -3.34 -44.59
CA HIS A 32 -11.36 -2.54 -44.79
C HIS A 32 -11.44 -1.22 -44.02
N TRP A 33 -10.51 -0.99 -43.11
CA TRP A 33 -10.37 0.28 -42.39
C TRP A 33 -9.08 0.97 -42.82
N PRO A 34 -9.16 2.15 -43.47
CA PRO A 34 -7.98 2.88 -43.94
C PRO A 34 -6.96 3.07 -42.79
N GLY A 35 -5.71 2.69 -43.02
CA GLY A 35 -4.62 2.78 -42.05
C GLY A 35 -4.56 1.66 -41.01
N ALA A 36 -5.65 0.98 -40.71
CA ALA A 36 -5.68 -0.11 -39.71
C ALA A 36 -4.79 -1.29 -40.12
N ASP A 37 -4.68 -1.59 -41.40
CA ASP A 37 -3.84 -2.65 -41.95
C ASP A 37 -2.34 -2.45 -41.61
N ARG A 38 -1.90 -1.20 -41.45
CA ARG A 38 -0.52 -0.88 -41.06
C ARG A 38 -0.35 -0.79 -39.55
N PHE A 39 -1.35 -0.24 -38.86
CA PHE A 39 -1.26 0.08 -37.43
C PHE A 39 -1.56 -1.14 -36.53
N LEU A 40 -2.72 -1.81 -36.73
CA LEU A 40 -3.18 -2.87 -35.82
C LEU A 40 -2.23 -4.09 -35.76
N PRO A 41 -1.65 -4.59 -36.87
CA PRO A 41 -0.67 -5.69 -36.78
C PRO A 41 0.64 -5.31 -36.08
N ARG A 42 1.05 -4.02 -36.17
CA ARG A 42 2.22 -3.52 -35.43
C ARG A 42 1.93 -3.40 -33.95
N LEU A 43 0.77 -2.84 -33.60
CA LEU A 43 0.31 -2.74 -32.22
C LEU A 43 0.14 -4.12 -31.57
N SER A 44 -0.42 -5.08 -32.32
CA SER A 44 -0.53 -6.46 -31.87
C SER A 44 0.82 -7.09 -31.54
N ARG A 45 1.85 -6.80 -32.33
CA ARG A 45 3.21 -7.27 -32.09
C ARG A 45 3.90 -6.61 -30.93
N SER A 46 3.71 -5.29 -30.74
CA SER A 46 4.31 -4.57 -29.60
C SER A 46 3.74 -5.02 -28.25
N ALA A 47 2.54 -5.57 -28.25
CA ALA A 47 1.91 -6.14 -27.04
C ALA A 47 2.42 -7.57 -26.71
N ASN A 48 3.26 -8.19 -27.56
CA ASN A 48 3.85 -9.48 -27.26
C ASN A 48 4.74 -9.39 -26.02
N HIS A 49 4.72 -10.45 -25.20
CA HIS A 49 5.50 -10.56 -23.97
C HIS A 49 5.31 -9.41 -22.98
N GLY A 50 4.25 -8.61 -23.15
CA GLY A 50 3.94 -7.48 -22.27
C GLY A 50 4.79 -6.23 -22.50
N VAL A 51 5.66 -6.17 -23.52
CA VAL A 51 6.61 -5.08 -23.77
C VAL A 51 5.91 -3.72 -23.79
N LEU A 52 4.79 -3.61 -24.53
CA LEU A 52 3.98 -2.38 -24.59
C LEU A 52 3.55 -1.91 -23.19
N TRP A 53 3.11 -2.83 -22.35
CA TRP A 53 2.58 -2.53 -21.01
C TRP A 53 3.67 -2.19 -20.01
N PHE A 54 4.84 -2.83 -20.11
CA PHE A 54 6.01 -2.46 -19.29
C PHE A 54 6.54 -1.08 -19.70
N ALA A 55 6.58 -0.75 -20.99
CA ALA A 55 6.96 0.56 -21.46
C ALA A 55 5.95 1.64 -20.98
N ALA A 56 4.64 1.36 -21.10
CA ALA A 56 3.60 2.25 -20.57
C ALA A 56 3.70 2.44 -19.05
N ALA A 57 3.97 1.37 -18.30
CA ALA A 57 4.18 1.45 -16.86
C ALA A 57 5.41 2.30 -16.51
N GLY A 58 6.52 2.13 -17.24
CA GLY A 58 7.73 2.95 -17.09
C GLY A 58 7.46 4.43 -17.36
N ALA A 59 6.77 4.74 -18.46
CA ALA A 59 6.40 6.12 -18.80
C ALA A 59 5.49 6.77 -17.75
N ILE A 60 4.47 6.03 -17.26
CA ILE A 60 3.59 6.52 -16.18
C ILE A 60 4.41 6.75 -14.89
N ALA A 61 5.28 5.82 -14.50
CA ALA A 61 6.09 5.93 -13.29
C ALA A 61 7.11 7.06 -13.36
N ALA A 62 7.67 7.34 -14.56
CA ALA A 62 8.65 8.39 -14.82
C ALA A 62 8.09 9.81 -14.63
N THR A 63 6.76 9.98 -14.56
CA THR A 63 6.14 11.28 -14.22
C THR A 63 6.37 11.69 -12.76
N GLY A 64 7.00 10.84 -11.95
CA GLY A 64 7.45 11.14 -10.59
C GLY A 64 6.38 11.02 -9.51
N SER A 65 5.11 11.29 -9.82
CA SER A 65 4.07 11.33 -8.79
C SER A 65 3.86 9.97 -8.10
N PRO A 66 3.72 9.93 -6.77
CA PRO A 66 3.47 8.69 -6.03
C PRO A 66 2.22 7.94 -6.51
N ARG A 67 1.20 8.67 -6.99
CA ARG A 67 -0.01 8.10 -7.56
C ARG A 67 0.25 7.40 -8.89
N ALA A 68 1.06 8.02 -9.76
CA ALA A 68 1.45 7.43 -11.05
C ALA A 68 2.28 6.15 -10.84
N ARG A 69 3.25 6.17 -9.93
CA ARG A 69 4.04 4.98 -9.57
C ARG A 69 3.16 3.84 -9.06
N ARG A 70 2.19 4.14 -8.18
CA ARG A 70 1.23 3.12 -7.71
C ARG A 70 0.34 2.59 -8.84
N ALA A 71 -0.12 3.47 -9.75
CA ALA A 71 -0.91 3.06 -10.90
C ALA A 71 -0.13 2.11 -11.83
N ALA A 72 1.14 2.43 -12.12
CA ALA A 72 2.02 1.59 -12.91
C ALA A 72 2.23 0.20 -12.26
N VAL A 73 2.56 0.16 -10.96
CA VAL A 73 2.75 -1.10 -10.20
C VAL A 73 1.46 -1.92 -10.19
N ARG A 74 0.30 -1.31 -9.95
CA ARG A 74 -1.00 -2.00 -9.96
C ARG A 74 -1.31 -2.56 -11.34
N GLY A 75 -1.07 -1.79 -12.40
CA GLY A 75 -1.25 -2.25 -13.78
C GLY A 75 -0.41 -3.49 -14.09
N VAL A 76 0.89 -3.44 -13.77
CA VAL A 76 1.82 -4.56 -13.98
C VAL A 76 1.44 -5.79 -13.14
N THR A 77 1.08 -5.61 -11.87
CA THR A 77 0.68 -6.74 -11.00
C THR A 77 -0.62 -7.39 -11.50
N SER A 78 -1.57 -6.59 -11.97
CA SER A 78 -2.83 -7.09 -12.56
C SER A 78 -2.57 -7.88 -13.84
N LEU A 79 -1.69 -7.38 -14.71
CA LEU A 79 -1.25 -8.06 -15.93
C LEU A 79 -0.55 -9.39 -15.60
N ALA A 80 0.35 -9.40 -14.63
CA ALA A 80 1.06 -10.61 -14.20
C ALA A 80 0.09 -11.68 -13.70
N LEU A 81 -0.87 -11.30 -12.84
CA LEU A 81 -1.90 -12.23 -12.36
C LEU A 81 -2.75 -12.78 -13.49
N ALA A 82 -3.22 -11.93 -14.41
CA ALA A 82 -3.99 -12.35 -15.59
C ALA A 82 -3.18 -13.31 -16.48
N SER A 83 -1.90 -13.00 -16.72
CA SER A 83 -1.01 -13.84 -17.52
C SER A 83 -0.82 -15.23 -16.90
N VAL A 84 -0.56 -15.29 -15.60
CA VAL A 84 -0.42 -16.57 -14.88
C VAL A 84 -1.73 -17.36 -14.96
N THR A 85 -2.87 -16.74 -14.65
CA THR A 85 -4.19 -17.40 -14.67
C THR A 85 -4.52 -17.96 -16.05
N ILE A 86 -4.28 -17.20 -17.11
CA ILE A 86 -4.55 -17.65 -18.49
C ILE A 86 -3.64 -18.82 -18.89
N ASN A 87 -2.36 -18.75 -18.59
CA ASN A 87 -1.43 -19.78 -19.02
C ASN A 87 -1.52 -21.07 -18.20
N THR A 88 -1.96 -21.01 -16.94
CA THR A 88 -2.11 -22.18 -16.07
C THR A 88 -3.49 -22.83 -16.16
N VAL A 89 -4.55 -22.03 -16.12
CA VAL A 89 -5.94 -22.50 -16.08
C VAL A 89 -6.65 -22.25 -17.41
N GLY A 90 -6.61 -21.02 -17.90
CA GLY A 90 -7.43 -20.59 -19.02
C GLY A 90 -7.20 -21.41 -20.30
N LYS A 91 -5.96 -21.61 -20.73
CA LYS A 91 -5.64 -22.39 -21.95
C LYS A 91 -5.86 -23.89 -21.81
N ARG A 92 -6.00 -24.40 -20.59
CA ARG A 92 -6.27 -25.81 -20.33
C ARG A 92 -7.77 -26.11 -20.22
N SER A 93 -8.61 -25.09 -19.97
CA SER A 93 -10.05 -25.26 -19.74
C SER A 93 -10.83 -25.55 -21.03
N VAL A 94 -10.47 -24.91 -22.14
CA VAL A 94 -11.16 -25.09 -23.45
C VAL A 94 -10.15 -25.21 -24.57
N ARG A 95 -10.18 -26.34 -25.25
CA ARG A 95 -9.40 -26.56 -26.47
C ARG A 95 -10.20 -26.12 -27.68
N ARG A 96 -10.02 -24.85 -28.11
CA ARG A 96 -10.69 -24.27 -29.27
C ARG A 96 -9.69 -24.03 -30.40
N ALA A 97 -10.03 -24.46 -31.61
CA ALA A 97 -9.27 -24.12 -32.81
C ALA A 97 -9.34 -22.61 -33.09
N ARG A 98 -8.34 -22.08 -33.74
CA ARG A 98 -8.31 -20.67 -34.18
C ARG A 98 -9.17 -20.47 -35.42
N PRO A 99 -9.58 -19.20 -35.72
CA PRO A 99 -10.26 -18.88 -36.96
C PRO A 99 -9.42 -19.32 -38.17
N LEU A 100 -10.10 -19.76 -39.23
CA LEU A 100 -9.47 -19.97 -40.53
C LEU A 100 -9.08 -18.63 -41.13
N LEU A 101 -7.88 -18.56 -41.74
CA LEU A 101 -7.34 -17.31 -42.26
C LEU A 101 -7.81 -16.97 -43.69
N ASP A 102 -8.65 -17.81 -44.29
CA ASP A 102 -9.09 -17.64 -45.68
C ASP A 102 -9.84 -16.33 -45.93
N SER A 103 -10.54 -15.84 -44.89
CA SER A 103 -11.27 -14.55 -44.94
C SER A 103 -10.40 -13.35 -44.54
N VAL A 104 -9.13 -13.55 -44.12
CA VAL A 104 -8.26 -12.50 -43.62
C VAL A 104 -7.20 -12.14 -44.66
N PRO A 105 -7.12 -10.89 -45.16
CA PRO A 105 -6.10 -10.47 -46.11
C PRO A 105 -4.67 -10.76 -45.61
N LEU A 106 -3.81 -11.24 -46.49
CA LEU A 106 -2.40 -11.64 -46.15
C LEU A 106 -1.63 -10.53 -45.42
N MET A 107 -1.86 -9.24 -45.79
CA MET A 107 -1.19 -8.11 -45.17
C MET A 107 -1.54 -7.92 -43.69
N ARG A 108 -2.66 -8.48 -43.21
CA ARG A 108 -3.12 -8.43 -41.81
C ARG A 108 -2.65 -9.62 -41.00
N GLN A 109 -2.33 -10.72 -41.66
CA GLN A 109 -1.92 -11.95 -40.98
C GLN A 109 -0.57 -11.75 -40.28
N LEU A 110 -0.43 -12.36 -39.11
CA LEU A 110 0.82 -12.34 -38.37
C LEU A 110 1.83 -13.27 -39.08
N LYS A 111 3.07 -12.81 -39.25
CA LYS A 111 4.16 -13.61 -39.85
C LYS A 111 4.40 -14.95 -39.13
N ARG A 112 4.15 -15.00 -37.82
CA ARG A 112 4.21 -16.21 -36.99
C ARG A 112 2.87 -16.40 -36.33
N GLN A 113 2.14 -17.44 -36.69
CA GLN A 113 0.87 -17.80 -36.08
C GLN A 113 1.10 -18.46 -34.71
N PRO A 114 0.31 -18.11 -33.69
CA PRO A 114 0.42 -18.78 -32.40
C PRO A 114 -0.06 -20.24 -32.49
N ILE A 115 0.72 -21.15 -31.93
CA ILE A 115 0.46 -22.61 -31.93
C ILE A 115 -0.47 -23.07 -30.80
N THR A 116 -0.83 -22.19 -29.86
CA THR A 116 -1.70 -22.51 -28.72
C THR A 116 -3.19 -22.39 -29.07
N THR A 117 -4.08 -22.90 -28.19
CA THR A 117 -5.53 -22.78 -28.32
C THR A 117 -5.99 -21.33 -28.49
N SER A 118 -7.12 -21.12 -29.20
CA SER A 118 -7.70 -19.80 -29.42
C SER A 118 -8.24 -19.19 -28.12
N PHE A 119 -8.92 -19.97 -27.30
CA PHE A 119 -9.60 -19.51 -26.09
C PHE A 119 -8.76 -19.69 -24.82
N PRO A 120 -8.79 -18.72 -23.92
CA PRO A 120 -9.15 -17.31 -24.10
C PRO A 120 -7.98 -16.49 -24.65
N SER A 121 -8.24 -15.24 -25.11
CA SER A 121 -7.21 -14.36 -25.64
C SER A 121 -6.30 -13.79 -24.55
N GLY A 122 -5.04 -14.22 -24.52
CA GLY A 122 -4.05 -13.75 -23.55
C GLY A 122 -3.68 -12.27 -23.70
N HIS A 123 -3.59 -11.76 -24.94
CA HIS A 123 -3.32 -10.35 -25.20
C HIS A 123 -4.45 -9.44 -24.71
N SER A 124 -5.69 -9.86 -24.92
CA SER A 124 -6.88 -9.11 -24.45
C SER A 124 -6.95 -9.11 -22.92
N ALA A 125 -6.59 -10.22 -22.30
CA ALA A 125 -6.53 -10.30 -20.84
C ALA A 125 -5.44 -9.40 -20.26
N SER A 126 -4.22 -9.43 -20.80
CA SER A 126 -3.14 -8.56 -20.37
C SER A 126 -3.48 -7.08 -20.56
N ALA A 127 -4.07 -6.73 -21.69
CA ALA A 127 -4.52 -5.37 -22.01
C ALA A 127 -5.58 -4.86 -21.01
N ALA A 128 -6.64 -5.65 -20.82
CA ALA A 128 -7.72 -5.31 -19.90
C ALA A 128 -7.25 -5.26 -18.44
N ALA A 129 -6.39 -6.20 -18.02
CA ALA A 129 -5.84 -6.23 -16.68
C ALA A 129 -4.99 -4.99 -16.39
N PHE A 130 -4.09 -4.64 -17.31
CA PHE A 130 -3.24 -3.46 -17.16
C PHE A 130 -4.07 -2.18 -17.11
N ALA A 131 -4.95 -1.96 -18.10
CA ALA A 131 -5.76 -0.75 -18.17
C ALA A 131 -6.68 -0.60 -16.96
N THR A 132 -7.36 -1.68 -16.54
CA THR A 132 -8.21 -1.66 -15.35
C THR A 132 -7.39 -1.44 -14.09
N GLY A 133 -6.23 -2.10 -13.95
CA GLY A 133 -5.34 -1.92 -12.82
C GLY A 133 -4.88 -0.46 -12.66
N VAL A 134 -4.47 0.19 -13.76
CA VAL A 134 -4.12 1.62 -13.79
C VAL A 134 -5.31 2.49 -13.45
N ALA A 135 -6.50 2.23 -14.05
CA ALA A 135 -7.71 3.02 -13.84
C ALA A 135 -8.22 2.95 -12.39
N LEU A 136 -8.07 1.82 -11.72
CA LEU A 136 -8.43 1.63 -10.32
C LEU A 136 -7.60 2.50 -9.37
N GLU A 137 -6.40 2.92 -9.75
CA GLU A 137 -5.54 3.82 -8.98
C GLU A 137 -5.64 5.28 -9.47
N SER A 138 -5.70 5.48 -10.79
CA SER A 138 -5.75 6.79 -11.40
C SER A 138 -6.69 6.80 -12.63
N ARG A 139 -7.82 7.50 -12.51
CA ARG A 139 -8.80 7.61 -13.60
C ARG A 139 -8.21 8.28 -14.86
N GLY A 140 -7.38 9.32 -14.69
CA GLY A 140 -6.76 10.04 -15.82
C GLY A 140 -5.84 9.13 -16.62
N TRP A 141 -4.89 8.46 -15.96
CA TRP A 141 -4.02 7.49 -16.61
C TRP A 141 -4.79 6.31 -17.20
N GLY A 142 -5.84 5.84 -16.49
CA GLY A 142 -6.72 4.80 -17.01
C GLY A 142 -7.42 5.20 -18.29
N ALA A 143 -7.92 6.43 -18.39
CA ALA A 143 -8.55 6.96 -19.60
C ALA A 143 -7.58 7.03 -20.78
N GLY A 144 -6.32 7.37 -20.56
CA GLY A 144 -5.27 7.36 -21.59
C GLY A 144 -4.89 5.95 -22.06
N VAL A 145 -4.88 4.98 -21.17
CA VAL A 145 -4.47 3.58 -21.47
C VAL A 145 -5.63 2.78 -22.10
N ALA A 146 -6.87 3.04 -21.72
CA ALA A 146 -8.03 2.26 -22.16
C ALA A 146 -8.20 2.18 -23.70
N PRO A 147 -8.04 3.24 -24.47
CA PRO A 147 -8.12 3.17 -25.94
C PRO A 147 -7.06 2.25 -26.55
N VAL A 148 -5.81 2.29 -26.01
CA VAL A 148 -4.72 1.43 -26.47
C VAL A 148 -5.04 -0.03 -26.14
N ALA A 149 -5.61 -0.33 -24.97
CA ALA A 149 -6.02 -1.66 -24.58
C ALA A 149 -7.15 -2.19 -25.48
N GLY A 150 -8.14 -1.34 -25.80
CA GLY A 150 -9.20 -1.66 -26.75
C GLY A 150 -8.66 -1.94 -28.16
N ALA A 151 -7.73 -1.12 -28.65
CA ALA A 151 -7.08 -1.33 -29.95
C ALA A 151 -6.26 -2.63 -29.99
N VAL A 152 -5.54 -2.99 -28.91
CA VAL A 152 -4.85 -4.29 -28.80
C VAL A 152 -5.87 -5.44 -28.84
N ALA A 153 -6.96 -5.35 -28.10
CA ALA A 153 -8.00 -6.37 -28.08
C ALA A 153 -8.65 -6.55 -29.47
N LEU A 154 -9.02 -5.44 -30.14
CA LEU A 154 -9.55 -5.43 -31.48
C LEU A 154 -8.56 -6.02 -32.51
N SER A 155 -7.28 -5.70 -32.38
CA SER A 155 -6.24 -6.19 -33.27
C SER A 155 -6.19 -7.74 -33.32
N ARG A 156 -6.61 -8.43 -32.25
CA ARG A 156 -6.61 -9.90 -32.20
C ARG A 156 -7.68 -10.53 -33.08
N VAL A 157 -8.82 -9.88 -33.22
CA VAL A 157 -9.88 -10.27 -34.17
C VAL A 157 -9.46 -9.87 -35.59
N TYR A 158 -8.98 -8.63 -35.75
CA TYR A 158 -8.60 -8.07 -37.05
C TYR A 158 -7.47 -8.82 -37.75
N THR A 159 -6.53 -9.37 -37.00
CA THR A 159 -5.41 -10.20 -37.51
C THR A 159 -5.75 -11.68 -37.63
N GLY A 160 -7.00 -12.09 -37.38
CA GLY A 160 -7.49 -13.45 -37.56
C GLY A 160 -7.00 -14.49 -36.53
N VAL A 161 -6.47 -14.07 -35.39
CA VAL A 161 -5.90 -15.01 -34.40
C VAL A 161 -6.88 -15.44 -33.31
N HIS A 162 -7.97 -14.70 -33.11
CA HIS A 162 -8.99 -14.97 -32.09
C HIS A 162 -10.39 -14.61 -32.57
N PHE A 163 -11.39 -15.35 -32.09
CA PHE A 163 -12.78 -14.97 -32.23
C PHE A 163 -13.15 -13.83 -31.27
N PRO A 164 -14.21 -13.03 -31.54
CA PRO A 164 -14.68 -12.00 -30.62
C PRO A 164 -14.93 -12.52 -29.20
N SER A 165 -15.52 -13.71 -29.05
CA SER A 165 -15.77 -14.31 -27.73
C SER A 165 -14.49 -14.65 -26.96
N ASP A 166 -13.39 -15.05 -27.66
CA ASP A 166 -12.09 -15.29 -27.02
C ASP A 166 -11.52 -13.99 -26.41
N VAL A 167 -11.73 -12.88 -27.16
CA VAL A 167 -11.30 -11.53 -26.75
C VAL A 167 -12.10 -11.04 -25.55
N LEU A 168 -13.43 -11.20 -25.58
CA LEU A 168 -14.32 -10.81 -24.47
C LEU A 168 -14.03 -11.62 -23.21
N ALA A 169 -13.87 -12.94 -23.35
CA ALA A 169 -13.52 -13.81 -22.23
C ALA A 169 -12.15 -13.45 -21.64
N GLY A 170 -11.16 -13.21 -22.50
CA GLY A 170 -9.85 -12.72 -22.06
C GLY A 170 -9.94 -11.40 -21.32
N ALA A 171 -10.66 -10.42 -21.87
CA ALA A 171 -10.86 -9.12 -21.23
C ALA A 171 -11.55 -9.25 -19.87
N ALA A 172 -12.59 -10.06 -19.77
CA ALA A 172 -13.30 -10.31 -18.51
C ALA A 172 -12.38 -10.92 -17.45
N LEU A 173 -11.55 -11.91 -17.83
CA LEU A 173 -10.52 -12.48 -16.95
C LEU A 173 -9.48 -11.44 -16.51
N GLY A 174 -9.07 -10.57 -17.43
CA GLY A 174 -8.14 -9.48 -17.13
C GLY A 174 -8.72 -8.46 -16.14
N VAL A 175 -9.97 -8.04 -16.34
CA VAL A 175 -10.71 -7.18 -15.42
C VAL A 175 -10.84 -7.85 -14.05
N GLY A 176 -11.23 -9.14 -14.01
CA GLY A 176 -11.31 -9.93 -12.79
C GLY A 176 -9.98 -9.99 -12.04
N ALA A 177 -8.86 -10.18 -12.75
CA ALA A 177 -7.52 -10.16 -12.16
C ALA A 177 -7.18 -8.78 -11.54
N ALA A 178 -7.54 -7.67 -12.19
CA ALA A 178 -7.33 -6.34 -11.64
C ALA A 178 -8.15 -6.09 -10.37
N PHE A 179 -9.40 -6.55 -10.33
CA PHE A 179 -10.22 -6.49 -9.12
C PHE A 179 -9.71 -7.43 -8.01
N ALA A 180 -9.20 -8.62 -8.36
CA ALA A 180 -8.53 -9.50 -7.40
C ALA A 180 -7.29 -8.83 -6.78
N VAL A 181 -6.43 -8.21 -7.60
CA VAL A 181 -5.29 -7.43 -7.11
C VAL A 181 -5.75 -6.28 -6.21
N ARG A 182 -6.86 -5.60 -6.56
CA ARG A 182 -7.45 -4.55 -5.71
C ARG A 182 -7.93 -5.11 -4.38
N GLY A 183 -8.54 -6.29 -4.35
CA GLY A 183 -8.96 -6.96 -3.12
C GLY A 183 -7.77 -7.34 -2.23
N LEU A 184 -6.68 -7.83 -2.84
CA LEU A 184 -5.45 -8.20 -2.14
C LEU A 184 -4.60 -7.00 -1.69
N ALA A 185 -4.58 -5.93 -2.49
CA ALA A 185 -3.83 -4.70 -2.22
C ALA A 185 -4.70 -3.47 -2.52
N PRO A 186 -5.63 -3.11 -1.62
CA PRO A 186 -6.54 -1.99 -1.84
C PRO A 186 -5.80 -0.66 -1.98
N ALA A 187 -6.34 0.24 -2.79
CA ALA A 187 -5.81 1.59 -2.94
C ALA A 187 -5.95 2.36 -1.61
N ARG A 188 -4.91 3.07 -1.21
CA ARG A 188 -4.88 3.81 0.08
C ARG A 188 -6.02 4.81 0.20
N THR A 189 -6.32 5.52 -0.89
CA THR A 189 -7.41 6.52 -0.97
C THR A 189 -8.83 5.95 -0.84
N ARG A 190 -9.00 4.63 -0.92
CA ARG A 190 -10.31 3.96 -0.87
C ARG A 190 -10.51 3.09 0.36
N LEU A 191 -9.54 3.07 1.28
CA LEU A 191 -9.75 2.43 2.56
C LEU A 191 -10.69 3.31 3.39
N PRO A 192 -11.68 2.73 4.08
CA PRO A 192 -12.57 3.49 4.96
C PRO A 192 -11.73 4.29 5.95
N ALA A 193 -11.98 5.57 6.03
CA ALA A 193 -11.35 6.36 7.08
C ALA A 193 -11.87 5.88 8.43
N PRO A 194 -10.99 5.63 9.41
CA PRO A 194 -11.44 5.24 10.73
C PRO A 194 -12.37 6.30 11.35
N VAL A 195 -13.41 5.90 12.05
CA VAL A 195 -14.28 6.81 12.78
C VAL A 195 -13.47 7.42 13.94
N ARG A 196 -13.57 8.76 14.13
CA ARG A 196 -12.77 9.49 15.11
C ARG A 196 -13.64 10.52 15.79
N PRO A 197 -13.43 10.81 17.08
CA PRO A 197 -13.99 11.99 17.68
C PRO A 197 -13.49 13.23 16.95
N ARG A 198 -14.38 14.17 16.67
CA ARG A 198 -14.00 15.49 16.16
C ARG A 198 -13.27 16.24 17.27
N ALA A 199 -12.25 16.99 16.88
CA ALA A 199 -11.54 17.89 17.78
C ALA A 199 -11.58 19.30 17.20
N ASP A 200 -11.54 20.29 18.07
CA ASP A 200 -11.49 21.69 17.67
C ASP A 200 -10.04 22.04 17.27
N ALA A 201 -9.88 22.50 16.06
CA ALA A 201 -8.64 23.12 15.59
C ALA A 201 -8.99 24.41 14.84
N PRO A 202 -8.13 25.45 14.91
CA PRO A 202 -8.39 26.68 14.19
C PRO A 202 -8.42 26.44 12.68
N ALA A 203 -9.42 27.00 12.01
CA ALA A 203 -9.34 27.19 10.57
C ALA A 203 -8.27 28.24 10.27
N LEU A 204 -7.37 27.93 9.36
CA LEU A 204 -6.23 28.80 8.99
C LEU A 204 -6.29 29.13 7.49
N PRO A 205 -7.14 30.09 7.10
CA PRO A 205 -7.26 30.49 5.70
C PRO A 205 -5.91 30.97 5.14
N GLY A 206 -5.54 30.44 3.97
CA GLY A 206 -4.24 30.72 3.38
C GLY A 206 -3.04 30.23 4.22
N GLY A 207 -3.29 29.48 5.32
CA GLY A 207 -2.25 28.95 6.20
C GLY A 207 -1.76 29.91 7.28
N GLU A 208 -2.46 31.00 7.57
CA GLU A 208 -2.04 32.00 8.57
C GLU A 208 -1.88 31.39 9.97
N GLY A 209 -0.65 31.42 10.49
CA GLY A 209 -0.31 30.83 11.80
C GLY A 209 0.07 29.33 11.76
N LEU A 210 0.13 28.71 10.57
CA LEU A 210 0.74 27.42 10.39
C LEU A 210 2.26 27.58 10.19
N VAL A 211 3.06 26.97 11.06
CA VAL A 211 4.51 26.83 10.87
C VAL A 211 4.83 25.37 10.62
N LEU A 212 5.30 25.04 9.42
CA LEU A 212 5.59 23.67 8.98
C LEU A 212 7.09 23.47 8.85
N VAL A 213 7.63 22.49 9.58
CA VAL A 213 9.04 22.08 9.48
C VAL A 213 9.14 20.84 8.59
N ALA A 214 9.97 20.92 7.56
CA ALA A 214 10.15 19.88 6.55
C ALA A 214 11.57 19.28 6.64
N GLU A 215 11.66 17.96 6.61
CA GLU A 215 12.92 17.24 6.43
C GLU A 215 13.44 17.47 5.00
N ALA A 216 14.71 17.91 4.85
CA ALA A 216 15.31 18.13 3.54
C ALA A 216 15.32 16.86 2.68
N GLY A 217 14.99 16.98 1.38
CA GLY A 217 14.99 15.88 0.42
C GLY A 217 13.96 16.03 -0.69
N ASP A 218 14.24 15.43 -1.85
CA ASP A 218 13.46 15.57 -3.09
C ASP A 218 11.95 15.34 -2.94
N GLY A 219 11.56 14.37 -2.07
CA GLY A 219 10.15 14.04 -1.84
C GLY A 219 9.40 15.06 -0.98
N ALA A 220 10.11 15.79 -0.13
CA ALA A 220 9.56 16.86 0.70
C ALA A 220 9.41 18.15 -0.11
N ASP A 221 10.39 18.46 -0.96
CA ASP A 221 10.43 19.71 -1.74
C ASP A 221 9.23 19.83 -2.70
N GLU A 222 8.87 18.76 -3.43
CA GLU A 222 7.71 18.78 -4.31
C GLU A 222 6.39 19.01 -3.55
N ARG A 223 6.27 18.44 -2.35
CA ARG A 223 5.05 18.51 -1.53
C ARG A 223 4.91 19.83 -0.81
N THR A 224 6.02 20.35 -0.27
CA THR A 224 6.06 21.67 0.36
C THR A 224 5.85 22.79 -0.66
N LYS A 225 6.30 22.62 -1.90
CA LYS A 225 5.99 23.55 -3.00
C LYS A 225 4.50 23.65 -3.23
N ALA A 226 3.80 22.52 -3.38
CA ALA A 226 2.34 22.51 -3.56
C ALA A 226 1.60 23.12 -2.36
N LEU A 227 2.13 22.95 -1.14
CA LEU A 227 1.56 23.55 0.07
C LEU A 227 1.79 25.07 0.08
N ARG A 228 3.00 25.58 -0.23
CA ARG A 228 3.29 27.02 -0.31
C ARG A 228 2.45 27.74 -1.36
N GLU A 229 2.19 27.09 -2.50
CA GLU A 229 1.34 27.64 -3.55
C GLU A 229 -0.12 27.78 -3.11
N ALA A 230 -0.63 26.85 -2.32
CA ALA A 230 -2.01 26.84 -1.86
C ALA A 230 -2.23 27.58 -0.53
N LEU A 231 -1.23 27.60 0.35
CA LEU A 231 -1.26 28.24 1.67
C LEU A 231 -0.13 29.29 1.75
N PRO A 232 -0.24 30.43 1.06
CA PRO A 232 0.85 31.41 0.93
C PRO A 232 1.23 32.13 2.22
N LEU A 233 0.37 32.07 3.26
CA LEU A 233 0.62 32.70 4.57
C LEU A 233 1.24 31.68 5.57
N ALA A 234 1.40 30.41 5.16
CA ALA A 234 2.06 29.41 5.99
C ALA A 234 3.59 29.61 5.95
N GLU A 235 4.23 29.56 7.09
CA GLU A 235 5.67 29.52 7.19
C GLU A 235 6.17 28.08 6.97
N VAL A 236 7.14 27.87 6.07
CA VAL A 236 7.71 26.57 5.79
C VAL A 236 9.22 26.62 5.96
N ILE A 237 9.72 25.94 6.98
CA ILE A 237 11.12 25.81 7.36
C ILE A 237 11.64 24.47 6.86
N THR A 238 12.76 24.45 6.16
CA THR A 238 13.41 23.19 5.74
C THR A 238 14.69 22.99 6.53
N CYS A 239 14.87 21.81 7.09
CA CYS A 239 16.05 21.48 7.89
C CYS A 239 16.50 20.02 7.70
N GLU A 240 17.72 19.72 8.06
CA GLU A 240 18.22 18.36 8.18
C GLU A 240 17.56 17.64 9.37
N ARG A 241 17.54 16.30 9.31
CA ARG A 241 16.89 15.45 10.32
C ARG A 241 17.35 15.74 11.74
N ASP A 242 18.65 15.95 11.94
CA ASP A 242 19.24 16.18 13.26
C ASP A 242 18.81 17.51 13.90
N ALA A 243 18.46 18.51 13.07
CA ALA A 243 17.98 19.80 13.52
C ALA A 243 16.45 19.83 13.75
N MET A 244 15.72 18.80 13.31
CA MET A 244 14.25 18.75 13.31
C MET A 244 13.63 19.09 14.68
N ALA A 245 14.13 18.51 15.75
CA ALA A 245 13.59 18.74 17.10
C ALA A 245 13.76 20.21 17.54
N THR A 246 14.91 20.79 17.27
CA THR A 246 15.21 22.19 17.61
C THR A 246 14.36 23.17 16.80
N GLU A 247 14.21 22.91 15.50
CA GLU A 247 13.40 23.78 14.66
C GLU A 247 11.90 23.69 14.97
N LEU A 248 11.40 22.50 15.33
CA LEU A 248 10.04 22.32 15.79
C LEU A 248 9.75 23.03 17.12
N GLU A 249 10.69 23.03 18.07
CA GLU A 249 10.54 23.78 19.33
C GLU A 249 10.49 25.29 19.09
N LYS A 250 11.36 25.81 18.22
CA LYS A 250 11.32 27.24 17.82
C LYS A 250 10.02 27.59 17.13
N ALA A 251 9.57 26.75 16.20
CA ALA A 251 8.33 26.93 15.46
C ALA A 251 7.11 26.98 16.39
N ALA A 252 7.08 26.10 17.39
CA ALA A 252 5.97 26.02 18.33
C ALA A 252 5.75 27.29 19.17
N ALA A 253 6.78 28.06 19.43
CA ALA A 253 6.69 29.27 20.26
C ALA A 253 5.78 30.38 19.66
N GLY A 254 5.63 30.42 18.34
CA GLY A 254 4.81 31.44 17.65
C GLY A 254 3.66 30.89 16.81
N ALA A 255 3.53 29.59 16.69
CA ALA A 255 2.56 28.95 15.83
C ALA A 255 1.16 28.86 16.48
N ARG A 256 0.11 28.96 15.66
CA ARG A 256 -1.26 28.59 16.01
C ARG A 256 -1.52 27.08 15.73
N ALA A 257 -0.74 26.52 14.79
CA ALA A 257 -0.69 25.12 14.47
C ALA A 257 0.73 24.72 14.06
N LEU A 258 1.20 23.58 14.54
CA LEU A 258 2.51 23.04 14.19
C LEU A 258 2.38 22.09 13.01
N GLY A 259 3.22 22.26 11.99
CA GLY A 259 3.23 21.38 10.82
C GLY A 259 4.53 20.56 10.74
N VAL A 260 4.45 19.37 10.17
CA VAL A 260 5.64 18.54 9.86
C VAL A 260 5.51 17.89 8.50
N CYS A 261 6.58 17.94 7.70
CA CYS A 261 6.72 17.16 6.47
C CYS A 261 7.92 16.23 6.60
N GLY A 262 7.66 14.93 6.71
CA GLY A 262 8.71 13.94 6.91
C GLY A 262 8.16 12.52 7.05
N GLY A 263 9.04 11.58 7.45
CA GLY A 263 8.66 10.20 7.77
C GLY A 263 8.06 10.06 9.18
N ASP A 264 7.68 8.82 9.55
CA ASP A 264 7.04 8.53 10.85
C ASP A 264 7.88 8.99 12.06
N GLY A 265 9.22 8.97 11.99
CA GLY A 265 10.11 9.48 13.04
C GLY A 265 9.98 11.00 13.22
N CYS A 266 10.02 11.79 12.11
CA CYS A 266 9.82 13.24 12.18
C CYS A 266 8.42 13.59 12.73
N VAL A 267 7.40 12.83 12.33
CA VAL A 267 6.03 12.99 12.84
C VAL A 267 5.95 12.70 14.34
N ASN A 268 6.69 11.71 14.84
CA ASN A 268 6.77 11.41 16.26
C ASN A 268 7.40 12.56 17.06
N VAL A 269 8.52 13.11 16.59
CA VAL A 269 9.15 14.28 17.22
C VAL A 269 8.20 15.47 17.26
N ALA A 270 7.55 15.78 16.13
CA ALA A 270 6.58 16.87 16.03
C ALA A 270 5.37 16.68 16.95
N ALA A 271 4.88 15.44 17.09
CA ALA A 271 3.80 15.12 18.01
C ALA A 271 4.21 15.37 19.49
N GLY A 272 5.45 15.04 19.85
CA GLY A 272 5.98 15.34 21.19
C GLY A 272 6.02 16.83 21.47
N VAL A 273 6.47 17.64 20.51
CA VAL A 273 6.46 19.12 20.63
C VAL A 273 5.04 19.65 20.69
N ALA A 274 4.17 19.22 19.77
CA ALA A 274 2.77 19.65 19.73
C ALA A 274 2.02 19.38 21.04
N LEU A 275 2.25 18.21 21.66
CA LEU A 275 1.70 17.85 22.97
C LEU A 275 2.17 18.80 24.08
N ARG A 276 3.48 19.11 24.15
CA ARG A 276 4.03 20.01 25.19
C ARG A 276 3.47 21.43 25.07
N HIS A 277 3.26 21.90 23.86
CA HIS A 277 2.76 23.26 23.57
C HIS A 277 1.23 23.34 23.42
N GLY A 278 0.51 22.21 23.50
CA GLY A 278 -0.96 22.18 23.32
C GLY A 278 -1.40 22.59 21.91
N LEU A 279 -0.59 22.39 20.89
CA LEU A 279 -0.83 22.80 19.51
C LEU A 279 -1.45 21.69 18.68
N PRO A 280 -2.41 21.99 17.77
CA PRO A 280 -2.85 21.04 16.78
C PRO A 280 -1.75 20.77 15.77
N LEU A 281 -1.63 19.49 15.34
CA LEU A 281 -0.58 19.02 14.45
C LEU A 281 -1.08 18.82 13.02
N ALA A 282 -0.41 19.44 12.05
CA ALA A 282 -0.60 19.26 10.62
C ALA A 282 0.48 18.32 10.06
N VAL A 283 0.10 17.17 9.50
CA VAL A 283 1.03 16.14 9.04
C VAL A 283 1.01 16.01 7.54
N LEU A 284 2.13 16.32 6.88
CA LEU A 284 2.34 16.11 5.46
C LEU A 284 3.29 14.92 5.25
N PRO A 285 2.86 13.85 4.55
CA PRO A 285 3.71 12.68 4.36
C PRO A 285 4.93 13.03 3.50
N GLY A 286 6.16 12.92 4.03
CA GLY A 286 7.42 13.24 3.34
C GLY A 286 8.38 12.05 3.17
N GLY A 287 8.25 11.01 3.99
CA GLY A 287 9.12 9.83 3.98
C GLY A 287 8.63 8.68 3.10
N ASP A 288 9.39 7.58 3.10
CA ASP A 288 9.06 6.34 2.37
C ASP A 288 7.86 5.60 2.97
N VAL A 289 7.75 5.64 4.30
CA VAL A 289 6.72 4.96 5.09
C VAL A 289 5.97 6.01 5.90
N ASN A 290 4.77 6.35 5.58
CA ASN A 290 4.00 7.40 6.23
C ASN A 290 2.74 6.80 6.85
N HIS A 291 2.91 5.87 7.82
CA HIS A 291 1.79 5.14 8.41
C HIS A 291 0.78 6.08 9.06
N PHE A 292 1.26 6.98 9.91
CA PHE A 292 0.40 7.89 10.64
C PHE A 292 -0.37 8.85 9.72
N ALA A 293 0.32 9.49 8.76
CA ALA A 293 -0.33 10.39 7.79
C ALA A 293 -1.45 9.70 7.01
N TYR A 294 -1.22 8.47 6.58
CA TYR A 294 -2.25 7.69 5.87
C TYR A 294 -3.39 7.23 6.78
N ASP A 295 -3.14 6.96 8.04
CA ASP A 295 -4.17 6.58 9.01
C ASP A 295 -5.10 7.75 9.34
N ILE A 296 -4.58 8.96 9.42
CA ILE A 296 -5.41 10.18 9.56
C ILE A 296 -6.07 10.61 8.24
N GLY A 297 -5.80 9.95 7.13
CA GLY A 297 -6.42 10.22 5.82
C GLY A 297 -5.72 11.25 4.96
N VAL A 298 -4.53 11.72 5.34
CA VAL A 298 -3.70 12.62 4.55
C VAL A 298 -2.76 11.79 3.66
N ALA A 299 -3.04 11.77 2.37
CA ALA A 299 -2.23 11.05 1.38
C ALA A 299 -1.49 11.98 0.41
N GLU A 300 -2.08 13.13 0.12
CA GLU A 300 -1.58 14.14 -0.82
C GLU A 300 -1.66 15.54 -0.17
N PRO A 301 -0.86 16.53 -0.61
CA PRO A 301 -0.88 17.88 -0.04
C PRO A 301 -2.26 18.51 0.02
N ARG A 302 -3.10 18.31 -0.99
CA ARG A 302 -4.48 18.84 -1.05
C ARG A 302 -5.37 18.33 0.10
N ASP A 303 -5.08 17.14 0.64
CA ASP A 303 -5.86 16.60 1.75
C ASP A 303 -5.59 17.40 3.03
N LEU A 304 -4.31 17.77 3.27
CA LEU A 304 -3.90 18.61 4.39
C LEU A 304 -4.35 20.06 4.20
N ILE A 305 -4.15 20.63 3.00
CA ILE A 305 -4.54 22.00 2.67
C ILE A 305 -6.01 22.22 3.04
N ARG A 306 -6.90 21.36 2.55
CA ARG A 306 -8.33 21.44 2.87
C ARG A 306 -8.60 21.33 4.37
N ALA A 307 -7.95 20.41 5.07
CA ALA A 307 -8.12 20.23 6.50
C ALA A 307 -7.71 21.48 7.30
N VAL A 308 -6.60 22.11 6.91
CA VAL A 308 -6.08 23.34 7.55
C VAL A 308 -7.01 24.53 7.29
N GLU A 309 -7.44 24.74 6.05
CA GLU A 309 -8.34 25.83 5.69
C GLU A 309 -9.71 25.72 6.35
N GLU A 310 -10.26 24.50 6.45
CA GLU A 310 -11.57 24.23 7.02
C GLU A 310 -11.54 24.00 8.54
N GLY A 311 -10.37 23.92 9.19
CA GLY A 311 -10.24 23.57 10.60
C GLY A 311 -10.68 22.13 10.90
N GLY A 312 -10.64 21.26 9.90
CA GLY A 312 -11.01 19.85 10.05
C GLY A 312 -9.98 19.10 10.89
N ALA A 313 -10.36 18.62 12.07
CA ALA A 313 -9.45 17.92 12.96
C ALA A 313 -10.10 16.76 13.72
N VAL A 314 -9.24 15.89 14.28
CA VAL A 314 -9.63 14.78 15.15
C VAL A 314 -8.65 14.64 16.31
N ALA A 315 -9.15 14.16 17.45
CA ALA A 315 -8.31 13.76 18.56
C ALA A 315 -7.83 12.32 18.37
N VAL A 316 -6.56 12.07 18.66
CA VAL A 316 -5.96 10.75 18.60
C VAL A 316 -5.24 10.39 19.89
N ASP A 317 -5.24 9.10 20.19
CA ASP A 317 -4.48 8.58 21.31
C ASP A 317 -2.99 8.60 21.00
N VAL A 318 -2.19 8.82 22.02
CA VAL A 318 -0.74 8.74 21.97
C VAL A 318 -0.26 7.62 22.90
N GLY A 319 0.48 6.66 22.38
CA GLY A 319 1.16 5.67 23.21
C GLY A 319 2.33 6.31 23.92
N ARG A 320 2.56 5.94 25.18
CA ARG A 320 3.69 6.40 25.98
C ARG A 320 4.46 5.21 26.53
N PHE A 321 5.76 5.37 26.63
CA PHE A 321 6.62 4.46 27.37
C PHE A 321 7.48 5.24 28.36
N ALA A 322 7.74 4.64 29.51
CA ALA A 322 8.63 5.18 30.52
C ALA A 322 9.37 4.06 31.25
N SER A 323 10.62 4.31 31.57
CA SER A 323 11.41 3.48 32.48
C SER A 323 11.43 4.19 33.83
N PRO A 324 10.63 3.75 34.83
CA PRO A 324 10.65 4.35 36.15
C PRO A 324 12.02 4.19 36.77
N ASP A 325 12.44 5.15 37.60
CA ASP A 325 13.62 5.03 38.42
C ASP A 325 13.48 3.93 39.50
N ASP A 326 14.56 3.66 40.26
CA ASP A 326 14.59 2.67 41.35
C ASP A 326 13.58 2.99 42.48
N ALA A 327 13.12 4.24 42.58
CA ALA A 327 12.08 4.67 43.50
C ALA A 327 10.67 4.53 42.95
N GLY A 328 10.55 4.11 41.68
CA GLY A 328 9.27 3.96 40.98
C GLY A 328 8.68 5.27 40.44
N ALA A 329 9.41 6.39 40.50
CA ALA A 329 8.98 7.65 39.92
C ALA A 329 9.18 7.66 38.38
N ILE A 330 8.17 8.12 37.67
CA ILE A 330 8.25 8.36 36.22
C ILE A 330 8.97 9.70 36.04
N GLY A 331 10.08 9.74 35.30
CA GLY A 331 10.83 10.97 34.98
C GLY A 331 12.33 10.94 35.23
N GLY A 332 12.88 9.86 35.84
CA GLY A 332 14.31 9.68 36.05
C GLY A 332 15.04 8.81 35.02
N GLY A 333 14.28 8.11 34.15
CA GLY A 333 14.79 7.19 33.14
C GLY A 333 14.38 7.56 31.73
N ALA A 334 14.60 6.65 30.79
CA ALA A 334 14.18 6.84 29.40
C ALA A 334 12.64 6.89 29.29
N GLU A 335 12.13 7.96 28.67
CA GLU A 335 10.71 8.12 28.39
C GLU A 335 10.49 8.60 26.94
N GLY A 336 9.29 8.37 26.41
CA GLY A 336 8.93 8.83 25.08
C GLY A 336 7.51 8.46 24.69
N ILE A 337 7.14 8.91 23.52
CA ILE A 337 5.83 8.66 22.94
C ILE A 337 5.95 7.84 21.64
N PHE A 338 4.86 7.18 21.26
CA PHE A 338 4.74 6.54 19.96
C PHE A 338 3.34 6.69 19.39
N LEU A 339 3.29 7.01 18.11
CA LEU A 339 2.04 7.17 17.37
C LEU A 339 1.62 5.88 16.66
N ASN A 340 2.59 5.04 16.28
CA ASN A 340 2.33 3.81 15.54
C ASN A 340 2.63 2.56 16.37
N THR A 341 3.90 2.32 16.67
CA THR A 341 4.33 1.09 17.33
C THR A 341 5.53 1.31 18.23
N PHE A 342 5.53 0.58 19.33
CA PHE A 342 6.68 0.39 20.21
C PHE A 342 7.07 -1.08 20.21
N GLY A 343 8.37 -1.41 20.37
CA GLY A 343 8.77 -2.80 20.45
C GLY A 343 10.12 -3.05 21.10
N ILE A 344 10.25 -4.23 21.70
CA ILE A 344 11.42 -4.68 22.46
C ILE A 344 11.84 -6.09 22.03
N ALA A 345 12.97 -6.56 22.47
CA ALA A 345 13.62 -7.82 22.13
C ALA A 345 14.07 -7.86 20.66
N ALA A 346 13.51 -8.73 19.81
CA ALA A 346 13.90 -8.82 18.40
C ALA A 346 13.44 -7.64 17.54
N HIS A 347 12.52 -6.79 18.02
CA HIS A 347 11.92 -5.71 17.23
C HIS A 347 12.93 -4.61 16.80
N PRO A 348 13.82 -4.09 17.66
CA PRO A 348 14.78 -3.07 17.26
C PRO A 348 15.72 -3.52 16.13
N GLU A 349 16.15 -4.79 16.15
CA GLU A 349 16.99 -5.35 15.08
C GLU A 349 16.23 -5.46 13.76
N LEU A 350 14.93 -5.83 13.82
CA LEU A 350 14.04 -5.81 12.64
C LEU A 350 13.96 -4.41 12.02
N VAL A 351 13.73 -3.38 12.83
CA VAL A 351 13.63 -1.98 12.40
C VAL A 351 14.95 -1.52 11.78
N ARG A 352 16.07 -1.67 12.48
CA ARG A 352 17.41 -1.24 12.01
C ARG A 352 17.80 -1.95 10.70
N THR A 353 17.61 -3.26 10.64
CA THR A 353 17.97 -4.05 9.43
C THR A 353 17.11 -3.67 8.24
N ARG A 354 15.80 -3.47 8.45
CA ARG A 354 14.90 -3.03 7.41
C ARG A 354 15.29 -1.64 6.89
N ALA A 355 15.51 -0.67 7.76
CA ALA A 355 15.91 0.69 7.38
C ALA A 355 17.18 0.70 6.52
N ARG A 356 18.22 -0.07 6.91
CA ARG A 356 19.48 -0.19 6.17
C ARG A 356 19.30 -0.69 4.74
N TRP A 357 18.40 -1.65 4.52
CA TRP A 357 18.24 -2.29 3.22
C TRP A 357 17.11 -1.71 2.38
N ALA A 358 16.16 -0.99 2.98
CA ALA A 358 15.01 -0.43 2.29
C ALA A 358 15.39 0.56 1.19
N GLN A 359 16.41 1.40 1.45
CA GLN A 359 16.91 2.37 0.46
C GLN A 359 17.48 1.70 -0.81
N ARG A 360 18.08 0.51 -0.69
CA ARG A 360 18.73 -0.19 -1.82
C ARG A 360 17.82 -1.17 -2.53
N LEU A 361 16.97 -1.88 -1.79
CA LEU A 361 16.21 -3.03 -2.30
C LEU A 361 14.69 -2.77 -2.28
N GLY A 362 14.25 -1.65 -1.68
CA GLY A 362 12.85 -1.40 -1.39
C GLY A 362 12.36 -2.15 -0.15
N ASP A 363 11.22 -1.72 0.36
CA ASP A 363 10.65 -2.12 1.65
C ASP A 363 10.42 -3.63 1.83
N ARG A 364 9.90 -4.32 0.79
CA ARG A 364 9.52 -5.74 0.90
C ARG A 364 10.73 -6.68 0.95
N PRO A 365 11.71 -6.60 0.05
CA PRO A 365 12.93 -7.39 0.16
C PRO A 365 13.70 -7.09 1.44
N ALA A 366 13.76 -5.82 1.87
CA ALA A 366 14.39 -5.43 3.13
C ALA A 366 13.72 -6.07 4.35
N ALA A 367 12.38 -6.14 4.38
CA ALA A 367 11.64 -6.81 5.45
C ALA A 367 11.92 -8.32 5.51
N VAL A 368 12.03 -8.98 4.36
CA VAL A 368 12.40 -10.41 4.28
C VAL A 368 13.82 -10.64 4.81
N LEU A 369 14.78 -9.80 4.38
CA LEU A 369 16.16 -9.88 4.85
C LEU A 369 16.25 -9.63 6.36
N ALA A 370 15.53 -8.64 6.88
CA ALA A 370 15.46 -8.37 8.32
C ALA A 370 14.91 -9.57 9.10
N ALA A 371 13.83 -10.19 8.62
CA ALA A 371 13.25 -11.37 9.24
C ALA A 371 14.22 -12.57 9.26
N LEU A 372 14.95 -12.82 8.16
CA LEU A 372 15.94 -13.89 8.07
C LEU A 372 17.15 -13.61 8.96
N ARG A 373 17.60 -12.35 9.03
CA ARG A 373 18.71 -11.95 9.90
C ARG A 373 18.33 -12.15 11.36
N VAL A 374 17.20 -11.61 11.79
CA VAL A 374 16.71 -11.75 13.18
C VAL A 374 16.53 -13.20 13.58
N ARG A 375 16.04 -14.08 12.68
CA ARG A 375 15.99 -15.52 12.94
C ARG A 375 17.38 -16.11 13.26
N ARG A 376 18.44 -15.58 12.64
CA ARG A 376 19.82 -16.07 12.85
C ARG A 376 20.48 -15.46 14.09
N SER A 377 20.25 -14.16 14.33
CA SER A 377 20.87 -13.42 15.46
C SER A 377 20.16 -13.67 16.78
N ALA A 378 18.84 -13.81 16.79
CA ALA A 378 18.07 -14.10 18.01
C ALA A 378 18.32 -15.55 18.47
N ARG A 379 19.43 -15.76 19.19
CA ARG A 379 19.81 -17.08 19.70
C ARG A 379 19.09 -17.42 21.00
N GLU A 380 18.88 -16.42 21.84
CA GLU A 380 18.27 -16.54 23.16
C GLU A 380 17.15 -15.52 23.33
N PRO A 381 16.09 -15.86 24.08
CA PRO A 381 15.05 -14.92 24.42
C PRO A 381 15.52 -13.95 25.48
N MET A 382 14.98 -12.73 25.46
CA MET A 382 15.10 -11.83 26.59
C MET A 382 14.30 -12.38 27.78
N SER A 383 14.85 -12.32 28.98
CA SER A 383 14.09 -12.59 30.19
C SER A 383 13.26 -11.37 30.55
N ALA A 384 11.97 -11.53 30.68
CA ALA A 384 11.05 -10.46 31.06
C ALA A 384 10.10 -10.97 32.15
N GLU A 385 9.78 -10.12 33.10
CA GLU A 385 8.86 -10.43 34.19
C GLU A 385 7.51 -9.74 33.96
N PHE A 386 6.45 -10.55 33.98
CA PHE A 386 5.07 -10.09 33.85
C PHE A 386 4.29 -10.53 35.09
N ARG A 387 3.82 -9.58 35.89
CA ARG A 387 3.06 -9.85 37.12
C ARG A 387 3.78 -10.86 38.06
N GLY A 388 5.07 -10.64 38.31
CA GLY A 388 5.87 -11.49 39.17
C GLY A 388 6.26 -12.86 38.58
N ARG A 389 6.02 -13.10 37.29
CA ARG A 389 6.40 -14.35 36.62
C ARG A 389 7.38 -14.10 35.48
N ARG A 390 8.59 -14.62 35.60
CA ARG A 390 9.60 -14.56 34.52
C ARG A 390 9.19 -15.42 33.35
N ARG A 391 9.24 -14.86 32.14
CA ARG A 391 8.93 -15.53 30.88
C ARG A 391 9.96 -15.20 29.80
N PRO A 392 10.35 -16.17 28.97
CA PRO A 392 11.21 -15.92 27.83
C PRO A 392 10.43 -15.13 26.77
N LEU A 393 10.95 -13.95 26.38
CA LEU A 393 10.35 -13.05 25.42
C LEU A 393 11.23 -12.93 24.17
N TRP A 394 10.72 -13.35 23.03
CA TRP A 394 11.41 -13.24 21.74
C TRP A 394 11.03 -11.95 20.99
N LEU A 395 9.82 -11.49 21.15
CA LEU A 395 9.30 -10.30 20.54
C LEU A 395 8.13 -9.77 21.37
N LEU A 396 8.11 -8.48 21.62
CA LEU A 396 6.93 -7.75 22.04
C LEU A 396 6.82 -6.52 21.15
N VAL A 397 5.62 -6.31 20.61
CA VAL A 397 5.24 -5.10 19.88
C VAL A 397 3.93 -4.61 20.46
N ALA A 398 3.90 -3.34 20.85
CA ALA A 398 2.71 -2.61 21.24
C ALA A 398 2.30 -1.68 20.09
N GLY A 399 1.14 -1.90 19.52
CA GLY A 399 0.52 -1.00 18.56
C GLY A 399 -0.34 0.04 19.27
N ASN A 400 -0.23 1.30 18.87
CA ASN A 400 -1.13 2.35 19.31
C ASN A 400 -2.49 2.21 18.58
N GLY A 401 -3.34 1.31 19.06
CA GLY A 401 -4.60 0.88 18.44
C GLY A 401 -4.46 -0.37 17.57
N THR A 402 -5.61 -0.91 17.17
CA THR A 402 -5.68 -2.19 16.46
C THR A 402 -5.31 -2.04 14.99
N HIS A 403 -4.25 -2.73 14.59
CA HIS A 403 -3.84 -2.83 13.19
C HIS A 403 -4.58 -3.97 12.49
N ARG A 404 -5.33 -3.66 11.43
CA ARG A 404 -5.90 -4.66 10.52
C ARG A 404 -5.23 -4.61 9.16
N ARG A 405 -4.94 -5.78 8.62
CA ARG A 405 -4.39 -5.93 7.27
C ARG A 405 -5.53 -6.19 6.29
N HIS A 406 -5.59 -5.41 5.22
CA HIS A 406 -6.47 -5.66 4.10
C HIS A 406 -5.62 -6.21 2.94
N GLY A 407 -5.69 -7.51 2.72
CA GLY A 407 -4.89 -8.19 1.70
C GLY A 407 -3.39 -8.17 1.99
N LEU A 408 -2.57 -7.90 0.98
CA LEU A 408 -1.11 -7.81 1.05
C LEU A 408 -0.59 -6.38 1.36
N GLY A 409 -1.49 -5.43 1.56
CA GLY A 409 -1.13 -4.05 1.92
C GLY A 409 -0.57 -3.93 3.35
N PRO A 410 0.04 -2.78 3.68
CA PRO A 410 0.42 -2.49 5.06
C PRO A 410 -0.82 -2.50 5.96
N GLY A 411 -0.65 -2.97 7.20
CA GLY A 411 -1.71 -2.90 8.20
C GLY A 411 -2.09 -1.44 8.43
N ARG A 412 -3.39 -1.17 8.56
CA ARG A 412 -3.94 0.14 8.95
C ARG A 412 -4.69 -0.01 10.24
N ARG A 413 -4.70 1.07 11.01
CA ARG A 413 -5.50 1.14 12.23
C ARG A 413 -6.95 1.42 11.88
N LEU A 414 -7.85 0.77 12.60
CA LEU A 414 -9.30 1.00 12.46
C LEU A 414 -9.76 2.15 13.35
N ASP A 415 -9.07 2.31 14.46
CA ASP A 415 -9.35 3.33 15.46
C ASP A 415 -8.04 3.93 16.00
N LEU A 416 -7.92 5.26 16.05
CA LEU A 416 -6.80 5.98 16.63
C LEU A 416 -7.11 6.50 18.05
N ALA A 417 -8.33 6.27 18.55
CA ALA A 417 -8.81 6.74 19.85
C ALA A 417 -9.60 5.64 20.58
N ASP A 418 -9.12 4.37 20.55
CA ASP A 418 -9.77 3.22 21.19
C ASP A 418 -9.35 3.03 22.68
N GLY A 419 -8.42 3.83 23.18
CA GLY A 419 -7.92 3.76 24.55
C GLY A 419 -7.11 2.48 24.87
N LEU A 420 -6.78 1.65 23.88
CA LEU A 420 -6.14 0.34 24.07
C LEU A 420 -4.84 0.20 23.31
N LEU A 421 -3.85 -0.44 23.92
CA LEU A 421 -2.65 -0.94 23.28
C LEU A 421 -2.93 -2.33 22.71
N ASP A 422 -2.59 -2.55 21.46
CA ASP A 422 -2.65 -3.86 20.81
C ASP A 422 -1.29 -4.58 20.93
N LEU A 423 -1.17 -5.41 21.95
CA LEU A 423 0.08 -6.11 22.26
C LEU A 423 0.20 -7.40 21.46
N ARG A 424 1.36 -7.59 20.84
CA ARG A 424 1.74 -8.77 20.07
C ARG A 424 3.00 -9.36 20.64
N LEU A 425 2.94 -10.62 21.06
CA LEU A 425 4.03 -11.28 21.75
C LEU A 425 4.39 -12.60 21.08
N VAL A 426 5.69 -12.85 20.93
CA VAL A 426 6.26 -14.17 20.72
C VAL A 426 7.03 -14.54 21.99
N HIS A 427 6.38 -15.36 22.81
CA HIS A 427 6.99 -15.89 24.03
C HIS A 427 7.45 -17.34 23.83
N GLY A 428 8.06 -17.99 24.84
CA GLY A 428 8.48 -19.38 24.80
C GLY A 428 7.37 -20.35 24.38
N GLY A 429 7.69 -21.62 24.21
CA GLY A 429 6.79 -22.66 23.72
C GLY A 429 7.34 -23.35 22.49
N HIS A 430 6.47 -24.04 21.73
CA HIS A 430 6.88 -24.84 20.58
C HIS A 430 7.39 -23.96 19.43
N ARG A 431 8.62 -24.25 18.92
CA ARG A 431 9.27 -23.61 17.74
C ARG A 431 9.26 -22.06 17.77
N PRO A 432 9.76 -21.40 18.83
CA PRO A 432 9.66 -19.96 18.99
C PRO A 432 10.33 -19.19 17.84
N ARG A 433 11.46 -19.67 17.30
CA ARG A 433 12.17 -19.05 16.16
C ARG A 433 11.39 -19.11 14.85
N ALA A 434 10.60 -20.17 14.64
CA ALA A 434 9.71 -20.25 13.45
C ALA A 434 8.56 -19.26 13.62
N ARG A 435 7.99 -19.12 14.81
CA ARG A 435 6.97 -18.13 15.12
C ARG A 435 7.50 -16.71 14.98
N LEU A 436 8.71 -16.45 15.44
CA LEU A 436 9.39 -15.15 15.27
C LEU A 436 9.57 -14.82 13.79
N LEU A 437 10.05 -15.77 12.97
CA LEU A 437 10.18 -15.58 11.53
C LEU A 437 8.83 -15.26 10.87
N THR A 438 7.79 -16.01 11.22
CA THR A 438 6.44 -15.77 10.69
C THR A 438 5.92 -14.40 11.09
N ALA A 439 6.09 -14.02 12.37
CA ALA A 439 5.72 -12.69 12.87
C ALA A 439 6.45 -11.56 12.13
N ALA A 440 7.75 -11.72 11.91
CA ALA A 440 8.57 -10.74 11.19
C ALA A 440 8.18 -10.60 9.71
N LEU A 441 7.87 -11.71 9.03
CA LEU A 441 7.45 -11.72 7.62
C LEU A 441 6.04 -11.18 7.41
N THR A 442 5.11 -11.45 8.33
CA THR A 442 3.73 -10.95 8.25
C THR A 442 3.60 -9.49 8.68
N GLY A 443 4.60 -8.97 9.37
CA GLY A 443 4.61 -7.68 10.04
C GLY A 443 4.27 -7.83 11.53
N PRO A 444 5.13 -7.37 12.42
CA PRO A 444 5.02 -7.65 13.86
C PRO A 444 3.75 -7.07 14.49
N ALA A 445 3.22 -5.97 13.96
CA ALA A 445 1.97 -5.36 14.43
C ALA A 445 0.69 -5.94 13.77
N VAL A 446 0.83 -6.90 12.87
CA VAL A 446 -0.33 -7.50 12.17
C VAL A 446 -0.76 -8.79 12.86
N HIS A 447 -2.08 -9.04 12.94
CA HIS A 447 -2.61 -10.27 13.53
C HIS A 447 -2.09 -11.52 12.81
N SER A 448 -1.48 -12.44 13.56
CA SER A 448 -0.94 -13.69 13.07
C SER A 448 -1.13 -14.79 14.12
N PRO A 449 -1.51 -16.03 13.73
CA PRO A 449 -1.57 -17.16 14.66
C PRO A 449 -0.22 -17.53 15.28
N ALA A 450 0.89 -17.01 14.74
CA ALA A 450 2.23 -17.19 15.31
C ALA A 450 2.48 -16.34 16.56
N GLN A 451 1.62 -15.36 16.85
CA GLN A 451 1.76 -14.41 17.96
C GLN A 451 0.59 -14.56 18.93
N THR A 452 0.87 -14.31 20.22
CA THR A 452 -0.19 -14.08 21.21
C THR A 452 -0.60 -12.60 21.11
N SER A 453 -1.90 -12.35 20.97
CA SER A 453 -2.48 -11.00 20.88
C SER A 453 -3.31 -10.71 22.12
N VAL A 454 -3.06 -9.55 22.74
CA VAL A 454 -3.81 -9.08 23.91
C VAL A 454 -4.02 -7.57 23.78
N ARG A 455 -5.19 -7.08 24.16
CA ARG A 455 -5.48 -5.64 24.25
C ARG A 455 -5.52 -5.21 25.70
N LEU A 456 -4.75 -4.20 26.06
CA LEU A 456 -4.64 -3.69 27.42
C LEU A 456 -4.59 -2.15 27.39
N ARG A 457 -5.02 -1.52 28.49
CA ARG A 457 -4.84 -0.06 28.69
C ARG A 457 -3.40 0.30 29.02
N GLY A 458 -2.67 -0.62 29.63
CA GLY A 458 -1.27 -0.46 29.98
C GLY A 458 -0.62 -1.80 30.30
N LEU A 459 0.70 -1.82 30.26
CA LEU A 459 1.54 -2.98 30.54
C LEU A 459 2.77 -2.52 31.32
N ARG A 460 3.12 -3.26 32.39
CA ARG A 460 4.41 -3.15 33.05
C ARG A 460 5.23 -4.43 32.80
N VAL A 461 6.47 -4.25 32.43
CA VAL A 461 7.47 -5.30 32.22
C VAL A 461 8.64 -5.02 33.14
N ASP A 462 8.95 -5.94 34.02
CA ASP A 462 10.06 -5.80 34.99
C ASP A 462 11.23 -6.70 34.60
N GLY A 463 12.39 -6.50 35.23
CA GLY A 463 13.57 -7.32 35.04
C GLY A 463 14.27 -7.11 33.68
N ILE A 464 14.23 -5.91 33.17
CA ILE A 464 14.89 -5.53 31.92
C ILE A 464 16.37 -5.26 32.23
N ALA A 465 17.24 -5.96 31.49
CA ALA A 465 18.68 -5.80 31.65
C ALA A 465 19.16 -4.41 31.19
N PRO A 466 20.16 -3.80 31.81
CA PRO A 466 20.79 -2.57 31.36
C PRO A 466 21.24 -2.65 29.89
N GLY A 467 21.12 -1.54 29.16
CA GLY A 467 21.45 -1.47 27.73
C GLY A 467 20.47 -2.20 26.83
N THR A 468 19.29 -2.56 27.31
CA THR A 468 18.24 -3.15 26.46
C THR A 468 17.68 -2.11 25.50
N VAL A 469 17.83 -2.37 24.20
CA VAL A 469 17.35 -1.46 23.15
C VAL A 469 15.87 -1.67 22.89
N VAL A 470 15.12 -0.57 22.81
CA VAL A 470 13.73 -0.51 22.35
C VAL A 470 13.65 0.30 21.08
N ALA A 471 12.60 0.05 20.28
CA ALA A 471 12.32 0.82 19.06
C ALA A 471 10.89 1.34 19.08
N TYR A 472 10.71 2.59 18.66
CA TYR A 472 9.40 3.24 18.57
C TYR A 472 9.35 4.16 17.35
N ASP A 473 8.35 4.01 16.53
CA ASP A 473 8.11 4.78 15.30
C ASP A 473 9.32 4.97 14.36
N GLY A 474 10.28 4.04 14.42
CA GLY A 474 11.51 4.10 13.63
C GLY A 474 12.74 4.57 14.41
N GLU A 475 12.56 5.18 15.57
CA GLU A 475 13.62 5.61 16.49
C GLU A 475 13.99 4.48 17.47
N VAL A 476 15.12 4.63 18.13
CA VAL A 476 15.61 3.66 19.13
C VAL A 476 16.19 4.36 20.35
N THR A 477 15.99 3.77 21.53
CA THR A 477 16.60 4.20 22.78
C THR A 477 16.93 3.00 23.66
N GLU A 478 17.65 3.20 24.74
CA GLU A 478 17.95 2.16 25.72
C GLU A 478 17.07 2.33 26.95
N VAL A 479 16.68 1.20 27.53
CA VAL A 479 15.88 1.12 28.76
C VAL A 479 16.47 0.07 29.68
N GLU A 480 16.20 0.19 30.98
CA GLU A 480 16.63 -0.76 32.01
C GLU A 480 15.63 -0.85 33.17
N GLY A 481 15.77 -1.88 34.01
CA GLY A 481 14.97 -2.08 35.21
C GLY A 481 13.53 -2.47 34.93
N ALA A 482 12.66 -1.50 34.82
CA ALA A 482 11.25 -1.67 34.49
C ALA A 482 10.86 -0.80 33.30
N LEU A 483 9.82 -1.24 32.58
CA LEU A 483 9.23 -0.53 31.47
C LEU A 483 7.71 -0.48 31.64
N VAL A 484 7.15 0.72 31.64
CA VAL A 484 5.72 0.96 31.66
C VAL A 484 5.28 1.44 30.28
N LEU A 485 4.28 0.80 29.72
CA LEU A 485 3.61 1.20 28.48
C LEU A 485 2.17 1.56 28.83
N ASP A 486 1.71 2.74 28.43
CA ASP A 486 0.33 3.18 28.56
C ASP A 486 -0.13 4.05 27.39
N LYS A 487 -1.33 4.57 27.48
CA LYS A 487 -1.89 5.52 26.49
C LYS A 487 -2.34 6.79 27.16
N LEU A 488 -2.12 7.89 26.47
CA LEU A 488 -2.74 9.18 26.69
C LEU A 488 -3.97 9.27 25.75
N PRO A 489 -5.19 9.11 26.29
CA PRO A 489 -6.39 9.08 25.45
C PRO A 489 -6.65 10.45 24.83
N GLU A 490 -6.95 10.47 23.52
CA GLU A 490 -7.34 11.67 22.78
C GLU A 490 -6.43 12.88 23.00
N ALA A 491 -5.14 12.63 23.31
CA ALA A 491 -4.23 13.66 23.77
C ALA A 491 -3.72 14.59 22.66
N LEU A 492 -3.69 14.14 21.41
CA LEU A 492 -3.15 14.90 20.30
C LEU A 492 -4.25 15.27 19.30
N THR A 493 -4.47 16.57 19.10
CA THR A 493 -5.32 17.07 18.01
C THR A 493 -4.54 17.09 16.70
N VAL A 494 -5.09 16.48 15.64
CA VAL A 494 -4.44 16.43 14.32
C VAL A 494 -5.39 16.88 13.21
N TYR A 495 -4.88 17.69 12.26
CA TYR A 495 -5.63 18.09 11.09
C TYR A 495 -5.93 16.89 10.19
N ARG A 496 -7.18 16.80 9.77
CA ARG A 496 -7.69 15.71 8.96
C ARG A 496 -8.77 16.21 7.99
N PRO A 497 -8.73 15.80 6.70
CA PRO A 497 -9.83 16.08 5.79
C PRO A 497 -11.10 15.37 6.29
N LEU A 498 -12.09 16.14 6.69
CA LEU A 498 -13.40 15.60 7.07
C LEU A 498 -14.19 15.22 5.81
N PRO A 499 -15.06 14.19 5.86
CA PRO A 499 -15.97 13.92 4.78
C PRO A 499 -16.84 15.15 4.51
N THR A 500 -16.92 15.58 3.25
CA THR A 500 -17.94 16.55 2.84
C THR A 500 -19.31 15.92 3.10
N THR A 501 -20.12 16.55 3.91
CA THR A 501 -21.55 16.22 4.02
C THR A 501 -22.21 16.73 2.73
N ASP A 502 -22.25 15.88 1.68
CA ASP A 502 -23.14 16.06 0.54
C ASP A 502 -24.55 15.59 0.92
#